data_ce742e6951cd78f9cae4e5c970d884b1
#
_entry.id   ce742e6951cd78f9cae4e5c970d884b1
#
_cell.length_a   1.000
_cell.length_b   1.000
_cell.length_c   1.000
_cell.angle_alpha   90.00
_cell.angle_beta   90.00
_cell.angle_gamma   90.00
#
_symmetry.space_group_name_H-M   'P 1'
#
loop_
_entity.id
_entity.type
_entity.pdbx_description
1 polymer ?
#
loop_
_entity_poly.entity_id
_entity_poly.type
_entity_poly.pdbx_seq_one_letter_code
_entity_poly.pdbx_strand_id
1 'polypeptide(L)' 'FIDDMQHKSLLLELKFTDGSTYEYFGVNKALFTKLVNADKVQRFARRNIFNSFLYRKSKATVEAE' A
#
# COMPACT_ATOMS: atom_id res chain seq x y z
N PHE A 1 3.58 -8.88 5.38
CA PHE A 1 3.31 -9.05 3.95
C PHE A 1 2.05 -8.30 3.55
N ILE A 2 2.01 -7.90 2.29
CA ILE A 2 0.85 -7.20 1.75
C ILE A 2 -0.26 -8.23 1.49
N ASP A 3 -1.44 -7.96 2.08
CA ASP A 3 -2.58 -8.85 1.98
C ASP A 3 -3.54 -8.39 0.88
N ASP A 4 -3.70 -7.07 0.74
CA ASP A 4 -4.61 -6.52 -0.25
C ASP A 4 -4.15 -5.13 -0.64
N MET A 5 -4.56 -4.68 -1.83
CA MET A 5 -4.20 -3.37 -2.35
C MET A 5 -5.39 -2.75 -3.04
N GLN A 6 -5.56 -1.44 -2.84
CA GLN A 6 -6.58 -0.68 -3.53
C GLN A 6 -6.00 0.66 -3.96
N HIS A 7 -6.48 1.19 -5.06
CA HIS A 7 -6.01 2.46 -5.58
C HIS A 7 -7.19 3.26 -6.12
N LYS A 8 -7.28 4.51 -5.68
CA LYS A 8 -8.32 5.41 -6.14
C LYS A 8 -7.73 6.81 -6.22
N SER A 9 -7.87 7.45 -7.38
CA SER A 9 -7.24 8.73 -7.64
C SER A 9 -5.73 8.60 -7.46
N LEU A 10 -5.14 9.31 -6.53
CA LEU A 10 -3.70 9.22 -6.25
C LEU A 10 -3.43 8.54 -4.92
N LEU A 11 -4.42 7.88 -4.35
CA LEU A 11 -4.28 7.23 -3.06
C LEU A 11 -4.12 5.73 -3.23
N LEU A 12 -3.02 5.21 -2.72
CA LEU A 12 -2.77 3.77 -2.69
C LEU A 12 -2.96 3.27 -1.27
N GLU A 13 -3.85 2.30 -1.09
CA GLU A 13 -4.09 1.70 0.20
C GLU A 13 -3.55 0.27 0.21
N LEU A 14 -2.68 -0.01 1.17
CA LEU A 14 -2.10 -1.34 1.34
C LEU A 14 -2.54 -1.92 2.67
N LYS A 15 -3.13 -3.10 2.63
CA LYS A 15 -3.47 -3.85 3.82
C LYS A 15 -2.45 -4.95 4.02
N PHE A 16 -1.97 -5.07 5.24
CA PHE A 16 -0.94 -6.05 5.56
C PHE A 16 -1.54 -7.18 6.38
N THR A 17 -0.86 -8.31 6.38
CA THR A 17 -1.34 -9.51 7.06
C THR A 17 -1.42 -9.37 8.58
N ASP A 18 -0.74 -8.37 9.13
CA ASP A 18 -0.81 -8.10 10.57
C ASP A 18 -2.03 -7.26 10.95
N GLY A 19 -2.87 -6.93 9.98
CA GLY A 19 -4.08 -6.15 10.22
C GLY A 19 -3.90 -4.65 10.06
N SER A 20 -2.70 -4.17 9.80
CA SER A 20 -2.49 -2.75 9.62
C SER A 20 -2.81 -2.33 8.18
N THR A 21 -3.16 -1.07 8.01
CA THR A 21 -3.44 -0.47 6.72
C THR A 21 -2.60 0.78 6.57
N TYR A 22 -1.94 0.89 5.43
CA TYR A 22 -1.16 2.07 5.11
C TYR A 22 -1.76 2.75 3.90
N GLU A 23 -1.82 4.08 3.95
CA GLU A 23 -2.29 4.88 2.83
C GLU A 23 -1.14 5.73 2.33
N TYR A 24 -0.80 5.57 1.04
CA TYR A 24 0.29 6.33 0.42
C TYR A 24 -0.31 7.35 -0.54
N PHE A 25 0.17 8.59 -0.44
CA PHE A 25 -0.41 9.71 -1.17
C PHE A 25 0.46 10.08 -2.37
N GLY A 26 -0.20 10.40 -3.49
CA GLY A 26 0.51 10.84 -4.68
C GLY A 26 0.91 9.70 -5.62
N VAL A 27 0.42 8.51 -5.37
CA VAL A 27 0.76 7.35 -6.21
C VAL A 27 -0.15 7.34 -7.44
N ASN A 28 0.41 7.50 -8.63
CA ASN A 28 -0.40 7.50 -9.84
C ASN A 28 -0.74 6.08 -10.27
N LYS A 29 -1.70 6.00 -11.20
CA LYS A 29 -2.21 4.70 -11.65
C LYS A 29 -1.12 3.88 -12.34
N ALA A 30 -0.23 4.52 -13.07
CA ALA A 30 0.83 3.81 -13.76
C ALA A 30 1.73 3.06 -12.78
N LEU A 31 2.08 3.72 -11.68
CA LEU A 31 2.91 3.09 -10.66
C LEU A 31 2.15 1.97 -9.95
N PHE A 32 0.87 2.19 -9.68
CA PHE A 32 0.04 1.14 -9.08
C PHE A 32 -0.03 -0.08 -10.00
N THR A 33 -0.19 0.14 -11.30
CA THR A 33 -0.23 -0.96 -12.26
C THR A 33 1.08 -1.75 -12.25
N LYS A 34 2.20 -1.04 -12.18
CA LYS A 34 3.50 -1.72 -12.08
C LYS A 34 3.60 -2.53 -10.80
N LEU A 35 3.06 -2.00 -9.72
CA LEU A 35 3.10 -2.69 -8.44
C LEU A 35 2.32 -4.01 -8.49
N VAL A 36 1.08 -3.97 -9.00
CA VAL A 36 0.25 -5.17 -9.01
C VAL A 36 0.76 -6.21 -9.99
N ASN A 37 1.52 -5.80 -10.99
CA ASN A 37 2.10 -6.71 -11.98
C ASN A 37 3.52 -7.12 -11.65
N ALA A 38 4.07 -6.63 -10.56
CA ALA A 38 5.45 -6.95 -10.20
C ALA A 38 5.57 -8.41 -9.84
N ASP A 39 6.67 -9.01 -10.26
CA ASP A 39 6.96 -10.39 -9.94
C ASP A 39 7.09 -10.58 -8.42
N LYS A 40 7.72 -9.62 -7.77
CA LYS A 40 7.86 -9.62 -6.31
C LYS A 40 7.28 -8.33 -5.77
N VAL A 41 5.99 -8.37 -5.50
CA VAL A 41 5.22 -7.18 -5.13
C VAL A 41 5.80 -6.51 -3.89
N GLN A 42 6.12 -7.29 -2.87
CA GLN A 42 6.62 -6.73 -1.63
C GLN A 42 7.96 -6.01 -1.84
N ARG A 43 8.83 -6.58 -2.63
CA ARG A 43 10.12 -5.96 -2.93
C ARG A 43 9.93 -4.68 -3.74
N PHE A 44 9.04 -4.73 -4.72
CA PHE A 44 8.75 -3.55 -5.53
C PHE A 44 8.22 -2.41 -4.66
N ALA A 45 7.29 -2.72 -3.76
CA ALA A 45 6.73 -1.72 -2.87
C ALA A 45 7.80 -1.13 -1.96
N ARG A 46 8.67 -1.97 -1.42
CA ARG A 46 9.74 -1.50 -0.55
C ARG A 46 10.66 -0.54 -1.28
N ARG A 47 10.98 -0.82 -2.53
CA ARG A 47 11.92 -0.01 -3.29
C ARG A 47 11.31 1.25 -3.88
N ASN A 48 10.02 1.19 -4.25
CA ASN A 48 9.43 2.24 -5.06
C ASN A 48 8.30 2.99 -4.37
N ILE A 49 7.76 2.46 -3.28
CA ILE A 49 6.61 3.05 -2.60
C ILE A 49 6.96 3.51 -1.21
N PHE A 50 7.53 2.63 -0.39
CA PHE A 50 7.65 2.87 1.05
C PHE A 50 8.49 4.08 1.41
N ASN A 51 9.50 4.39 0.61
CA ASN A 51 10.39 5.51 0.89
C ASN A 51 10.23 6.67 -0.08
N SER A 52 9.23 6.60 -0.95
CA SER A 52 9.08 7.60 -2.02
C SER A 52 7.84 8.47 -1.87
N PHE A 53 6.92 8.12 -0.99
CA PHE A 53 5.65 8.84 -0.87
C PHE A 53 5.32 9.07 0.59
N LEU A 54 4.59 10.15 0.84
CA LEU A 54 4.02 10.38 2.16
C LEU A 54 2.98 9.31 2.45
N TYR A 55 2.88 8.90 3.68
CA TYR A 55 1.94 7.86 4.04
C TYR A 55 1.33 8.11 5.41
N ARG A 56 0.23 7.42 5.65
CA ARG A 56 -0.44 7.41 6.95
C ARG A 56 -0.76 5.97 7.30
N LYS A 57 -0.43 5.56 8.51
CA LYS A 57 -0.75 4.22 8.99
C LYS A 57 -2.05 4.26 9.77
N SER A 58 -2.97 3.38 9.42
CA SER A 58 -4.20 3.16 10.17
C SER A 58 -4.16 1.77 10.75
N LYS A 59 -4.54 1.63 11.99
CA LYS A 59 -4.73 0.30 12.55
C LYS A 59 -6.06 -0.24 12.09
N ALA A 60 -6.04 -1.48 11.77
CA ALA A 60 -7.30 -2.19 11.64
C ALA A 60 -7.96 -2.17 13.00
N THR A 61 -9.09 -1.96 13.19
CA THR A 61 -9.60 -1.84 14.46
C THR A 61 -10.21 -2.80 15.19
N VAL A 62 -9.99 -3.09 15.46
CA VAL A 62 -10.45 -3.67 16.02
C VAL A 62 -10.84 -3.70 16.95
N GLU A 63 -10.55 -3.60 17.05
CA GLU A 63 -10.72 -3.71 17.61
C GLU A 63 -11.29 -3.48 18.33
N ALA A 64 -11.49 -3.52 18.40
CA ALA A 64 -11.99 -3.32 18.91
C ALA A 64 -12.41 -3.54 19.69
N GLU A 65 -12.21 -3.65 20.06
CA GLU A 65 -12.58 -3.93 20.67
C GLU A 65 -13.02 -3.88 20.99
#